data_f1d5c8a98f10fcc0810c6f045d396e4b
#
_entry.id   f1d5c8a98f10fcc0810c6f045d396e4b
#
_cell.length_a   1.000
_cell.length_b   1.000
_cell.length_c   1.000
_cell.angle_alpha   90.00
_cell.angle_beta   90.00
_cell.angle_gamma   90.00
#
_symmetry.space_group_name_H-M   'P 1'
#
loop_
_entity.id
_entity.type
_entity.pdbx_description
1 polymer ?
#
loop_
_entity_poly.entity_id
_entity_poly.type
_entity_poly.pdbx_seq_one_letter_code
_entity_poly.pdbx_strand_id
1 'polypeptide(L)'
;MPSPSIASGISRTDASRLIRASGGELLDLLKEANAIRDARTGRVITYSRKVFIPLTNLCRDRCGYCTFAREPGDGKAHTMSPDEVLAVARAGQKAGCKEALFSLGDKPELRYPEYRDWLDQRGFRSTIEYLRAMCQLVFEETGLLPHANPGVLSPEEMELLRPVNASLGMMLETVSPRLLAPGEAHHRCPDKVPKVRLASLETAGELRIPFTTGILIGIGETLEERVDALFAIRELNEKHGHIQEVIVQNFRAKSDTLFAGRPEPTALDVARTAAVARLILGGTVNLQVPPNLSQDAYGFYLLAGINDWGGISPVTRDFINPEMAWPQIAKLQSVTEEAGFELRERLAVYPEYLSDSRWIAEPLRQRALDLSHEC
;
A
#
# COMPACT_ATOMS: atom_id res chain seq x y z
N MET A 1 -11.66 27.76 -22.37
CA MET A 1 -11.60 26.39 -22.89
C MET A 1 -12.57 25.54 -22.06
N PRO A 2 -13.37 24.67 -22.67
CA PRO A 2 -14.29 23.85 -21.89
C PRO A 2 -13.47 22.91 -21.00
N SER A 3 -13.82 22.84 -19.71
CA SER A 3 -13.25 21.86 -18.78
C SER A 3 -13.51 20.46 -19.33
N PRO A 4 -12.49 19.56 -19.36
CA PRO A 4 -12.73 18.18 -19.74
C PRO A 4 -13.77 17.56 -18.80
N SER A 5 -14.66 16.76 -19.35
CA SER A 5 -15.66 16.06 -18.54
C SER A 5 -14.94 15.20 -17.51
N ILE A 6 -15.35 15.29 -16.25
CA ILE A 6 -14.76 14.63 -15.06
C ILE A 6 -14.68 13.09 -15.20
N ALA A 7 -15.26 12.52 -16.25
CA ALA A 7 -15.37 11.07 -16.49
C ALA A 7 -14.25 10.46 -17.37
N SER A 8 -13.48 11.24 -18.11
CA SER A 8 -12.37 10.71 -18.93
C SER A 8 -11.04 11.23 -18.38
N GLY A 9 -10.26 10.36 -17.75
CA GLY A 9 -8.89 10.68 -17.32
C GLY A 9 -8.03 11.24 -18.47
N ILE A 10 -6.92 11.90 -18.13
CA ILE A 10 -6.02 12.50 -19.14
C ILE A 10 -5.40 11.44 -20.06
N SER A 11 -4.96 11.89 -21.24
CA SER A 11 -4.23 11.05 -22.17
C SER A 11 -2.81 10.71 -21.65
N ARG A 12 -2.24 9.61 -22.12
CA ARG A 12 -0.84 9.22 -21.80
C ARG A 12 0.14 10.31 -22.22
N THR A 13 -0.08 10.96 -23.35
CA THR A 13 0.75 12.07 -23.85
C THR A 13 0.70 13.28 -22.92
N ASP A 14 -0.49 13.67 -22.46
CA ASP A 14 -0.64 14.79 -21.52
C ASP A 14 -0.01 14.44 -20.15
N ALA A 15 -0.21 13.23 -19.66
CA ALA A 15 0.42 12.76 -18.42
C ALA A 15 1.95 12.80 -18.50
N SER A 16 2.54 12.35 -19.63
CA SER A 16 3.98 12.39 -19.87
C SER A 16 4.54 13.81 -19.97
N ARG A 17 3.73 14.77 -20.38
CA ARG A 17 4.08 16.20 -20.35
C ARG A 17 3.97 16.73 -18.92
N LEU A 18 2.84 16.52 -18.25
CA LEU A 18 2.54 17.07 -16.92
C LEU A 18 3.43 16.51 -15.81
N ILE A 19 3.93 15.29 -15.93
CA ILE A 19 4.90 14.73 -14.96
C ILE A 19 6.22 15.51 -14.91
N ARG A 20 6.45 16.41 -15.87
CA ARG A 20 7.59 17.35 -15.96
C ARG A 20 7.22 18.78 -15.61
N ALA A 21 5.95 19.06 -15.28
CA ALA A 21 5.47 20.41 -15.01
C ALA A 21 6.29 21.11 -13.94
N SER A 22 6.54 22.39 -14.14
CA SER A 22 7.30 23.26 -13.22
C SER A 22 6.72 24.67 -13.22
N GLY A 23 7.09 25.50 -12.22
CA GLY A 23 6.61 26.87 -12.13
C GLY A 23 5.09 26.99 -12.16
N GLY A 24 4.53 27.85 -13.01
CA GLY A 24 3.09 28.07 -13.15
C GLY A 24 2.33 26.82 -13.59
N GLU A 25 2.90 26.02 -14.50
CA GLU A 25 2.25 24.79 -14.97
C GLU A 25 2.06 23.77 -13.83
N LEU A 26 3.01 23.69 -12.88
CA LEU A 26 2.87 22.84 -11.70
C LEU A 26 1.71 23.32 -10.80
N LEU A 27 1.58 24.63 -10.60
CA LEU A 27 0.47 25.19 -9.83
C LEU A 27 -0.89 24.88 -10.47
N ASP A 28 -1.01 24.98 -11.79
CA ASP A 28 -2.22 24.64 -12.51
C ASP A 28 -2.53 23.13 -12.40
N LEU A 29 -1.52 22.25 -12.50
CA LEU A 29 -1.65 20.82 -12.29
C LEU A 29 -2.16 20.48 -10.88
N LEU A 30 -1.59 21.08 -9.84
CA LEU A 30 -2.04 20.88 -8.45
C LEU A 30 -3.49 21.34 -8.27
N LYS A 31 -3.86 22.50 -8.85
CA LYS A 31 -5.24 23.01 -8.80
C LYS A 31 -6.24 22.07 -9.46
N GLU A 32 -5.89 21.50 -10.61
CA GLU A 32 -6.74 20.55 -11.33
C GLU A 32 -6.89 19.23 -10.55
N ALA A 33 -5.82 18.71 -9.99
CA ALA A 33 -5.83 17.52 -9.13
C ALA A 33 -6.73 17.69 -7.89
N ASN A 34 -6.68 18.88 -7.26
CA ASN A 34 -7.57 19.22 -6.15
C ASN A 34 -9.04 19.26 -6.60
N ALA A 35 -9.34 19.85 -7.74
CA ALA A 35 -10.71 19.93 -8.24
C ALA A 35 -11.32 18.54 -8.49
N ILE A 36 -10.53 17.58 -9.01
CA ILE A 36 -10.96 16.20 -9.23
C ILE A 36 -11.24 15.51 -7.89
N ARG A 37 -10.35 15.65 -6.89
CA ARG A 37 -10.57 15.10 -5.54
C ARG A 37 -11.81 15.69 -4.90
N ASP A 38 -11.92 17.03 -4.87
CA ASP A 38 -13.00 17.73 -4.18
C ASP A 38 -14.38 17.42 -4.79
N ALA A 39 -14.44 17.20 -6.10
CA ALA A 39 -15.68 16.78 -6.77
C ALA A 39 -16.19 15.41 -6.29
N ARG A 40 -15.29 14.52 -5.81
CA ARG A 40 -15.67 13.18 -5.32
C ARG A 40 -15.82 13.12 -3.80
N THR A 41 -14.78 13.50 -3.08
CA THR A 41 -14.69 13.31 -1.62
C THR A 41 -15.00 14.57 -0.81
N GLY A 42 -15.28 15.68 -1.51
CA GLY A 42 -15.47 16.97 -0.85
C GLY A 42 -14.20 17.37 -0.10
N ARG A 43 -14.38 17.76 1.16
CA ARG A 43 -13.29 18.22 2.02
C ARG A 43 -12.86 17.14 3.03
N VAL A 44 -13.13 15.86 2.74
CA VAL A 44 -12.76 14.74 3.64
C VAL A 44 -11.46 14.10 3.18
N ILE A 45 -10.53 13.95 4.12
CA ILE A 45 -9.30 13.18 3.98
C ILE A 45 -9.37 12.03 4.98
N THR A 46 -9.05 10.82 4.54
CA THR A 46 -9.15 9.64 5.38
C THR A 46 -7.80 9.13 5.87
N TYR A 47 -7.83 8.31 6.93
CA TYR A 47 -6.70 7.52 7.41
C TYR A 47 -7.23 6.22 8.05
N SER A 48 -6.41 5.17 8.10
CA SER A 48 -6.74 3.95 8.84
C SER A 48 -5.88 3.85 10.10
N ARG A 49 -6.53 3.71 11.26
CA ARG A 49 -5.84 3.40 12.52
C ARG A 49 -5.58 1.90 12.59
N LYS A 50 -4.34 1.50 12.44
CA LYS A 50 -3.97 0.10 12.32
C LYS A 50 -2.78 -0.30 13.17
N VAL A 51 -2.63 -1.59 13.35
CA VAL A 51 -1.41 -2.19 13.89
C VAL A 51 -0.69 -2.97 12.80
N PHE A 52 0.63 -2.81 12.71
CA PHE A 52 1.46 -3.53 11.74
C PHE A 52 2.02 -4.79 12.37
N ILE A 53 1.81 -5.93 11.73
CA ILE A 53 2.29 -7.25 12.14
C ILE A 53 3.32 -7.74 11.12
N PRO A 54 4.63 -7.66 11.43
CA PRO A 54 5.69 -8.11 10.53
C PRO A 54 5.87 -9.63 10.66
N LEU A 55 4.95 -10.40 10.07
CA LEU A 55 4.82 -11.83 10.31
C LEU A 55 6.13 -12.61 10.12
N THR A 56 6.87 -12.34 9.03
CA THR A 56 8.24 -12.80 8.84
C THR A 56 9.03 -11.78 8.05
N ASN A 57 10.28 -11.54 8.43
CA ASN A 57 11.22 -10.73 7.67
C ASN A 57 12.16 -11.57 6.77
N LEU A 58 12.01 -12.89 6.76
CA LEU A 58 12.62 -13.72 5.75
C LEU A 58 11.96 -13.48 4.41
N CYS A 59 12.75 -13.28 3.35
CA CYS A 59 12.24 -12.96 2.02
C CYS A 59 13.11 -13.59 0.94
N ARG A 60 12.53 -14.11 -0.13
CA ARG A 60 13.32 -14.62 -1.26
C ARG A 60 13.85 -13.52 -2.18
N ASP A 61 13.22 -12.34 -2.17
CA ASP A 61 13.66 -11.15 -2.91
C ASP A 61 14.82 -10.43 -2.20
N ARG A 62 15.61 -9.69 -2.99
CA ARG A 62 16.74 -8.87 -2.54
C ARG A 62 16.68 -7.47 -3.16
N CYS A 63 15.59 -6.74 -2.84
CA CYS A 63 15.42 -5.37 -3.33
C CYS A 63 16.53 -4.46 -2.81
N GLY A 64 17.16 -3.71 -3.74
CA GLY A 64 18.34 -2.88 -3.43
C GLY A 64 18.11 -1.79 -2.38
N TYR A 65 16.87 -1.47 -2.06
CA TYR A 65 16.45 -0.43 -1.11
C TYR A 65 15.84 -0.98 0.20
N CYS A 66 15.65 -2.29 0.33
CA CYS A 66 14.87 -2.88 1.42
C CYS A 66 15.76 -3.23 2.63
N THR A 67 15.41 -2.69 3.81
CA THR A 67 16.03 -3.03 5.10
C THR A 67 15.27 -4.08 5.88
N PHE A 68 14.08 -4.46 5.42
CA PHE A 68 13.22 -5.43 6.12
C PHE A 68 13.67 -6.87 5.88
N ALA A 69 14.02 -7.20 4.63
CA ALA A 69 14.38 -8.55 4.24
C ALA A 69 15.66 -9.06 4.94
N ARG A 70 15.57 -10.26 5.50
CA ARG A 70 16.68 -10.99 6.16
C ARG A 70 16.88 -12.36 5.53
N GLU A 71 18.06 -12.95 5.79
CA GLU A 71 18.39 -14.35 5.48
C GLU A 71 18.35 -15.20 6.76
N PRO A 72 18.07 -16.50 6.66
CA PRO A 72 18.31 -17.42 7.77
C PRO A 72 19.75 -17.29 8.28
N GLY A 73 19.93 -17.25 9.60
CA GLY A 73 21.25 -17.02 10.21
C GLY A 73 21.60 -15.55 10.47
N ASP A 74 20.90 -14.58 9.90
CA ASP A 74 20.98 -13.18 10.36
C ASP A 74 20.38 -13.11 11.78
N GLY A 75 21.11 -12.52 12.73
CA GLY A 75 20.65 -12.35 14.11
C GLY A 75 19.36 -11.54 14.28
N LYS A 76 18.90 -10.88 13.22
CA LYS A 76 17.64 -10.15 13.16
C LYS A 76 16.55 -10.89 12.36
N ALA A 77 16.86 -12.08 11.82
CA ALA A 77 15.88 -12.92 11.13
C ALA A 77 14.83 -13.39 12.13
N HIS A 78 13.55 -13.18 11.81
CA HIS A 78 12.46 -13.52 12.72
C HIS A 78 11.18 -13.87 11.95
N THR A 79 10.49 -14.89 12.45
CA THR A 79 9.12 -15.23 12.10
C THR A 79 8.32 -15.27 13.39
N MET A 80 7.28 -14.46 13.46
CA MET A 80 6.46 -14.34 14.67
C MET A 80 5.70 -15.64 14.94
N SER A 81 5.70 -16.06 16.21
CA SER A 81 4.83 -17.12 16.72
C SER A 81 3.37 -16.60 16.83
N PRO A 82 2.37 -17.50 16.97
CA PRO A 82 0.98 -17.10 17.20
C PRO A 82 0.82 -16.19 18.45
N ASP A 83 1.56 -16.46 19.52
CA ASP A 83 1.51 -15.66 20.75
C ASP A 83 2.06 -14.24 20.54
N GLU A 84 3.14 -14.09 19.77
CA GLU A 84 3.70 -12.78 19.41
C GLU A 84 2.73 -12.00 18.54
N VAL A 85 2.10 -12.65 17.55
CA VAL A 85 1.07 -12.05 16.69
C VAL A 85 -0.10 -11.54 17.54
N LEU A 86 -0.62 -12.37 18.45
CA LEU A 86 -1.71 -11.99 19.33
C LEU A 86 -1.33 -10.86 20.31
N ALA A 87 -0.12 -10.87 20.84
CA ALA A 87 0.34 -9.80 21.73
C ALA A 87 0.31 -8.44 21.02
N VAL A 88 0.80 -8.38 19.77
CA VAL A 88 0.77 -7.15 18.95
C VAL A 88 -0.67 -6.77 18.58
N ALA A 89 -1.51 -7.73 18.17
CA ALA A 89 -2.89 -7.48 17.80
C ALA A 89 -3.71 -6.95 18.98
N ARG A 90 -3.59 -7.54 20.18
CA ARG A 90 -4.26 -7.09 21.42
C ARG A 90 -3.79 -5.70 21.85
N ALA A 91 -2.51 -5.37 21.69
CA ALA A 91 -2.01 -4.02 21.93
C ALA A 91 -2.65 -3.01 20.97
N GLY A 92 -2.79 -3.38 19.68
CA GLY A 92 -3.50 -2.58 18.68
C GLY A 92 -4.99 -2.39 19.03
N GLN A 93 -5.69 -3.47 19.38
CA GLN A 93 -7.09 -3.42 19.82
C GLN A 93 -7.28 -2.47 21.01
N LYS A 94 -6.42 -2.58 22.04
CA LYS A 94 -6.44 -1.70 23.20
C LYS A 94 -6.19 -0.24 22.86
N ALA A 95 -5.41 0.04 21.81
CA ALA A 95 -5.14 1.38 21.30
C ALA A 95 -6.21 1.90 20.32
N GLY A 96 -7.33 1.19 20.16
CA GLY A 96 -8.45 1.56 19.30
C GLY A 96 -8.20 1.33 17.81
N CYS A 97 -7.22 0.49 17.45
CA CYS A 97 -7.05 0.06 16.05
C CYS A 97 -8.27 -0.76 15.60
N LYS A 98 -8.61 -0.63 14.31
CA LYS A 98 -9.68 -1.39 13.67
C LYS A 98 -9.14 -2.38 12.64
N GLU A 99 -7.89 -2.20 12.23
CA GLU A 99 -7.20 -2.99 11.21
C GLU A 99 -5.92 -3.62 11.76
N ALA A 100 -5.66 -4.88 11.38
CA ALA A 100 -4.38 -5.55 11.54
C ALA A 100 -3.74 -5.75 10.16
N LEU A 101 -2.69 -4.97 9.87
CA LEU A 101 -1.95 -5.09 8.61
C LEU A 101 -0.80 -6.07 8.76
N PHE A 102 -0.89 -7.19 8.05
CA PHE A 102 0.20 -8.15 7.94
C PHE A 102 1.14 -7.76 6.81
N SER A 103 2.39 -7.48 7.14
CA SER A 103 3.49 -7.30 6.18
C SER A 103 4.52 -8.40 6.39
N LEU A 104 5.07 -8.92 5.30
CA LEU A 104 6.00 -10.04 5.36
C LEU A 104 6.91 -10.10 4.14
N GLY A 105 7.99 -10.87 4.25
CA GLY A 105 8.81 -11.20 3.10
C GLY A 105 8.12 -12.21 2.18
N ASP A 106 8.40 -12.11 0.88
CA ASP A 106 7.77 -12.94 -0.14
C ASP A 106 8.36 -14.35 -0.13
N LYS A 107 7.53 -15.36 0.08
CA LYS A 107 7.72 -16.81 -0.07
C LYS A 107 9.13 -17.34 0.28
N PRO A 108 9.62 -17.11 1.51
CA PRO A 108 10.97 -17.53 1.90
C PRO A 108 11.20 -19.04 1.78
N GLU A 109 10.16 -19.86 1.92
CA GLU A 109 10.23 -21.32 1.76
C GLU A 109 10.69 -21.76 0.37
N LEU A 110 10.53 -20.92 -0.64
CA LEU A 110 10.99 -21.23 -2.01
C LEU A 110 12.50 -21.01 -2.18
N ARG A 111 13.15 -20.38 -1.21
CA ARG A 111 14.59 -20.10 -1.24
C ARG A 111 15.36 -20.77 -0.11
N TYR A 112 14.73 -20.91 1.06
CA TYR A 112 15.39 -21.34 2.29
C TYR A 112 14.79 -22.66 2.79
N PRO A 113 15.54 -23.79 2.67
CA PRO A 113 15.10 -25.09 3.19
C PRO A 113 14.80 -25.05 4.69
N GLU A 114 15.61 -24.32 5.47
CA GLU A 114 15.45 -24.20 6.93
C GLU A 114 14.10 -23.56 7.31
N TYR A 115 13.62 -22.63 6.50
CA TYR A 115 12.31 -22.04 6.73
C TYR A 115 11.17 -22.97 6.32
N ARG A 116 11.36 -23.79 5.29
CA ARG A 116 10.43 -24.86 4.92
C ARG A 116 10.30 -25.87 6.06
N ASP A 117 11.41 -26.33 6.61
CA ASP A 117 11.43 -27.22 7.76
C ASP A 117 10.73 -26.60 8.98
N TRP A 118 10.88 -25.29 9.17
CA TRP A 118 10.20 -24.54 10.24
C TRP A 118 8.66 -24.53 10.06
N LEU A 119 8.18 -24.39 8.83
CA LEU A 119 6.75 -24.47 8.49
C LEU A 119 6.21 -25.90 8.68
N ASP A 120 6.91 -26.89 8.13
CA ASP A 120 6.53 -28.32 8.21
C ASP A 120 6.38 -28.80 9.65
N GLN A 121 7.31 -28.42 10.55
CA GLN A 121 7.25 -28.74 11.98
C GLN A 121 6.00 -28.15 12.67
N ARG A 122 5.36 -27.16 12.07
CA ARG A 122 4.14 -26.48 12.56
C ARG A 122 2.89 -26.86 11.80
N GLY A 123 3.01 -27.80 10.86
CA GLY A 123 1.90 -28.31 10.05
C GLY A 123 1.46 -27.40 8.90
N PHE A 124 2.32 -26.47 8.46
CA PHE A 124 2.06 -25.57 7.34
C PHE A 124 2.92 -25.94 6.13
N ARG A 125 2.32 -25.92 4.94
CA ARG A 125 3.01 -26.19 3.68
C ARG A 125 3.65 -24.96 3.05
N SER A 126 3.17 -23.75 3.43
CA SER A 126 3.65 -22.49 2.88
C SER A 126 3.50 -21.33 3.86
N THR A 127 4.25 -20.25 3.60
CA THR A 127 4.08 -18.97 4.30
C THR A 127 2.64 -18.45 4.19
N ILE A 128 1.97 -18.68 3.07
CA ILE A 128 0.59 -18.21 2.85
C ILE A 128 -0.41 -18.99 3.71
N GLU A 129 -0.21 -20.31 3.91
CA GLU A 129 -1.03 -21.07 4.87
C GLU A 129 -0.82 -20.58 6.31
N TYR A 130 0.42 -20.28 6.70
CA TYR A 130 0.70 -19.70 8.00
C TYR A 130 0.06 -18.31 8.17
N LEU A 131 0.20 -17.45 7.17
CA LEU A 131 -0.44 -16.13 7.16
C LEU A 131 -1.96 -16.24 7.30
N ARG A 132 -2.60 -17.15 6.55
CA ARG A 132 -4.04 -17.41 6.67
C ARG A 132 -4.44 -17.75 8.10
N ALA A 133 -3.70 -18.67 8.73
CA ALA A 133 -3.99 -19.07 10.11
C ALA A 133 -3.84 -17.88 11.09
N MET A 134 -2.83 -17.02 10.89
CA MET A 134 -2.62 -15.84 11.74
C MET A 134 -3.66 -14.75 11.51
N CYS A 135 -4.10 -14.54 10.27
CA CYS A 135 -5.21 -13.62 9.98
C CYS A 135 -6.50 -14.09 10.66
N GLN A 136 -6.82 -15.37 10.55
CA GLN A 136 -7.98 -15.96 11.21
C GLN A 136 -7.91 -15.82 12.73
N LEU A 137 -6.76 -16.17 13.33
CA LEU A 137 -6.51 -16.06 14.76
C LEU A 137 -6.70 -14.62 15.27
N VAL A 138 -6.14 -13.64 14.58
CA VAL A 138 -6.28 -12.23 14.96
C VAL A 138 -7.73 -11.76 14.87
N PHE A 139 -8.45 -12.13 13.83
CA PHE A 139 -9.85 -11.78 13.67
C PHE A 139 -10.72 -12.39 14.80
N GLU A 140 -10.56 -13.67 15.08
CA GLU A 140 -11.33 -14.40 16.09
C GLU A 140 -11.07 -13.88 17.51
N GLU A 141 -9.80 -13.59 17.83
CA GLU A 141 -9.39 -13.19 19.18
C GLU A 141 -9.53 -11.69 19.48
N THR A 142 -9.55 -10.84 18.45
CA THR A 142 -9.53 -9.37 18.66
C THR A 142 -10.62 -8.62 17.91
N GLY A 143 -11.21 -9.20 16.88
CA GLY A 143 -12.15 -8.53 15.99
C GLY A 143 -11.52 -7.44 15.12
N LEU A 144 -10.19 -7.32 15.10
CA LEU A 144 -9.49 -6.47 14.13
C LEU A 144 -9.68 -7.03 12.72
N LEU A 145 -9.89 -6.17 11.74
CA LEU A 145 -10.01 -6.56 10.34
C LEU A 145 -8.61 -6.83 9.74
N PRO A 146 -8.31 -8.09 9.34
CA PRO A 146 -7.02 -8.35 8.70
C PRO A 146 -6.95 -7.73 7.30
N HIS A 147 -5.80 -7.16 7.00
CA HIS A 147 -5.34 -6.75 5.67
C HIS A 147 -3.94 -7.32 5.46
N ALA A 148 -3.72 -8.10 4.41
CA ALA A 148 -2.43 -8.74 4.20
C ALA A 148 -1.73 -8.24 2.92
N ASN A 149 -0.42 -7.97 3.07
CA ASN A 149 0.51 -7.61 1.99
C ASN A 149 1.60 -8.69 1.84
N PRO A 150 1.28 -9.89 1.32
CA PRO A 150 2.21 -11.01 1.27
C PRO A 150 3.11 -11.04 0.03
N GLY A 151 3.05 -10.04 -0.84
CA GLY A 151 3.71 -10.05 -2.13
C GLY A 151 2.85 -10.69 -3.22
N VAL A 152 3.50 -11.38 -4.18
CA VAL A 152 2.83 -12.03 -5.31
C VAL A 152 2.05 -13.26 -4.85
N LEU A 153 0.80 -13.38 -5.28
CA LEU A 153 -0.08 -14.49 -4.98
C LEU A 153 -0.56 -15.20 -6.25
N SER A 154 -0.68 -16.53 -6.19
CA SER A 154 -1.42 -17.31 -7.18
C SER A 154 -2.94 -17.17 -6.97
N PRO A 155 -3.77 -17.57 -7.96
CA PRO A 155 -5.23 -17.61 -7.77
C PRO A 155 -5.64 -18.42 -6.53
N GLU A 156 -5.07 -19.59 -6.33
CA GLU A 156 -5.37 -20.49 -5.21
C GLU A 156 -4.97 -19.89 -3.86
N GLU A 157 -3.82 -19.17 -3.81
CA GLU A 157 -3.37 -18.47 -2.62
C GLU A 157 -4.30 -17.28 -2.29
N MET A 158 -4.81 -16.57 -3.29
CA MET A 158 -5.80 -15.51 -3.08
C MET A 158 -7.14 -16.06 -2.60
N GLU A 159 -7.63 -17.15 -3.18
CA GLU A 159 -8.83 -17.83 -2.71
C GLU A 159 -8.68 -18.32 -1.27
N LEU A 160 -7.48 -18.78 -0.88
CA LEU A 160 -7.17 -19.19 0.48
C LEU A 160 -7.21 -18.02 1.48
N LEU A 161 -6.71 -16.84 1.09
CA LEU A 161 -6.64 -15.66 1.96
C LEU A 161 -7.93 -14.84 2.02
N ARG A 162 -8.73 -14.83 0.95
CA ARG A 162 -9.95 -14.04 0.83
C ARG A 162 -10.95 -14.23 1.99
N PRO A 163 -11.22 -15.45 2.50
CA PRO A 163 -12.17 -15.62 3.60
C PRO A 163 -11.75 -15.02 4.93
N VAL A 164 -10.46 -14.71 5.12
CA VAL A 164 -9.89 -14.25 6.39
C VAL A 164 -9.28 -12.84 6.30
N ASN A 165 -9.45 -12.14 5.18
CA ASN A 165 -8.97 -10.77 4.98
C ASN A 165 -10.09 -9.86 4.47
N ALA A 166 -10.21 -8.66 5.03
CA ALA A 166 -11.14 -7.64 4.55
C ALA A 166 -10.68 -7.02 3.22
N SER A 167 -9.37 -6.99 2.99
CA SER A 167 -8.73 -6.56 1.75
C SER A 167 -7.33 -7.17 1.65
N LEU A 168 -6.75 -7.17 0.45
CA LEU A 168 -5.37 -7.55 0.23
C LEU A 168 -4.60 -6.38 -0.40
N GLY A 169 -3.28 -6.47 -0.37
CA GLY A 169 -2.43 -5.46 -0.97
C GLY A 169 -1.13 -6.02 -1.54
N MET A 170 -0.64 -5.36 -2.57
CA MET A 170 0.70 -5.55 -3.12
C MET A 170 1.06 -4.33 -3.96
N MET A 171 2.14 -3.65 -3.63
CA MET A 171 2.63 -2.54 -4.42
C MET A 171 3.06 -3.03 -5.81
N LEU A 172 2.52 -2.48 -6.90
CA LEU A 172 3.05 -2.73 -8.26
C LEU A 172 4.50 -2.24 -8.35
N GLU A 173 4.79 -1.15 -7.69
CA GLU A 173 6.06 -0.40 -7.64
C GLU A 173 6.44 0.21 -8.98
N THR A 174 6.60 -0.60 -10.02
CA THR A 174 6.97 -0.15 -11.37
C THR A 174 6.54 -1.18 -12.42
N VAL A 175 6.41 -0.73 -13.65
CA VAL A 175 6.28 -1.61 -14.84
C VAL A 175 7.58 -1.71 -15.65
N SER A 176 8.68 -1.14 -15.15
CA SER A 176 9.97 -1.12 -15.85
C SER A 176 10.73 -2.45 -15.69
N PRO A 177 10.91 -3.24 -16.75
CA PRO A 177 11.76 -4.44 -16.68
C PRO A 177 13.25 -4.08 -16.56
N ARG A 178 13.64 -2.85 -16.86
CA ARG A 178 15.01 -2.34 -16.75
C ARG A 178 15.53 -2.43 -15.32
N LEU A 179 14.66 -2.23 -14.33
CA LEU A 179 15.02 -2.29 -12.91
C LEU A 179 15.35 -3.71 -12.41
N LEU A 180 15.23 -4.74 -13.24
CA LEU A 180 15.67 -6.11 -12.95
C LEU A 180 17.16 -6.33 -13.31
N ALA A 181 17.80 -5.40 -14.03
CA ALA A 181 19.19 -5.51 -14.45
C ALA A 181 20.17 -5.49 -13.26
N PRO A 182 21.40 -6.02 -13.43
CA PRO A 182 22.44 -5.94 -12.40
C PRO A 182 22.70 -4.50 -11.92
N GLY A 183 22.70 -4.30 -10.60
CA GLY A 183 22.89 -2.99 -9.96
C GLY A 183 21.62 -2.15 -9.82
N GLU A 184 20.50 -2.59 -10.37
CA GLU A 184 19.21 -1.92 -10.28
C GLU A 184 18.37 -2.41 -9.08
N ALA A 185 17.27 -1.71 -8.82
CA ALA A 185 16.45 -1.86 -7.62
C ALA A 185 15.94 -3.29 -7.36
N HIS A 186 15.56 -3.98 -8.42
CA HIS A 186 14.91 -5.29 -8.39
C HIS A 186 15.81 -6.42 -8.91
N HIS A 187 17.13 -6.20 -8.97
CA HIS A 187 18.06 -7.27 -9.29
C HIS A 187 17.93 -8.42 -8.26
N ARG A 188 17.83 -9.65 -8.73
CA ARG A 188 17.59 -10.87 -7.91
C ARG A 188 16.27 -10.87 -7.13
N CYS A 189 15.23 -10.24 -7.70
CA CYS A 189 13.91 -10.20 -7.12
C CYS A 189 12.90 -10.88 -8.07
N PRO A 190 12.70 -12.20 -7.98
CA PRO A 190 11.80 -12.94 -8.86
C PRO A 190 10.33 -12.45 -8.78
N ASP A 191 9.93 -11.92 -7.63
CA ASP A 191 8.57 -11.43 -7.39
C ASP A 191 8.38 -9.95 -7.76
N LYS A 192 9.45 -9.29 -8.24
CA LYS A 192 9.41 -7.91 -8.74
C LYS A 192 9.34 -7.80 -10.27
N VAL A 193 9.19 -8.93 -10.96
CA VAL A 193 8.98 -8.94 -12.41
C VAL A 193 7.62 -8.30 -12.72
N PRO A 194 7.57 -7.18 -13.51
CA PRO A 194 6.33 -6.42 -13.71
C PRO A 194 5.17 -7.27 -14.22
N LYS A 195 5.41 -8.17 -15.18
CA LYS A 195 4.39 -9.07 -15.72
C LYS A 195 3.76 -9.96 -14.64
N VAL A 196 4.57 -10.45 -13.69
CA VAL A 196 4.10 -11.32 -12.60
C VAL A 196 3.22 -10.52 -11.63
N ARG A 197 3.63 -9.29 -11.30
CA ARG A 197 2.86 -8.41 -10.40
C ARG A 197 1.55 -7.94 -11.04
N LEU A 198 1.58 -7.59 -12.33
CA LEU A 198 0.36 -7.24 -13.08
C LEU A 198 -0.62 -8.43 -13.15
N ALA A 199 -0.13 -9.64 -13.39
CA ALA A 199 -0.97 -10.84 -13.38
C ALA A 199 -1.60 -11.09 -11.99
N SER A 200 -0.86 -10.86 -10.91
CA SER A 200 -1.41 -10.97 -9.54
C SER A 200 -2.49 -9.90 -9.26
N LEU A 201 -2.29 -8.66 -9.72
CA LEU A 201 -3.31 -7.60 -9.64
C LEU A 201 -4.57 -7.95 -10.46
N GLU A 202 -4.40 -8.49 -11.67
CA GLU A 202 -5.49 -8.97 -12.52
C GLU A 202 -6.32 -10.03 -11.80
N THR A 203 -5.65 -11.05 -11.24
CA THR A 203 -6.28 -12.14 -10.48
C THR A 203 -7.10 -11.61 -9.29
N ALA A 204 -6.58 -10.61 -8.56
CA ALA A 204 -7.33 -9.99 -7.46
C ALA A 204 -8.65 -9.35 -7.96
N GLY A 205 -8.63 -8.76 -9.15
CA GLY A 205 -9.81 -8.20 -9.80
C GLY A 205 -10.82 -9.28 -10.22
N GLU A 206 -10.35 -10.36 -10.84
CA GLU A 206 -11.18 -11.50 -11.24
C GLU A 206 -11.88 -12.14 -10.03
N LEU A 207 -11.17 -12.25 -8.91
CA LEU A 207 -11.68 -12.79 -7.65
C LEU A 207 -12.48 -11.78 -6.81
N ARG A 208 -12.61 -10.53 -7.27
CA ARG A 208 -13.31 -9.45 -6.56
C ARG A 208 -12.79 -9.25 -5.14
N ILE A 209 -11.50 -9.08 -5.00
CA ILE A 209 -10.85 -8.78 -3.73
C ILE A 209 -10.57 -7.27 -3.69
N PRO A 210 -11.07 -6.50 -2.71
CA PRO A 210 -10.68 -5.10 -2.53
C PRO A 210 -9.17 -5.01 -2.35
N PHE A 211 -8.49 -4.26 -3.21
CA PHE A 211 -7.04 -4.36 -3.32
C PHE A 211 -6.36 -2.99 -3.20
N THR A 212 -5.29 -2.93 -2.42
CA THR A 212 -4.39 -1.77 -2.32
C THR A 212 -3.14 -2.02 -3.14
N THR A 213 -2.78 -1.08 -4.01
CA THR A 213 -1.55 -1.13 -4.81
C THR A 213 -0.89 0.24 -4.87
N GLY A 214 0.14 0.41 -5.68
CA GLY A 214 0.80 1.71 -5.84
C GLY A 214 2.13 1.63 -6.58
N ILE A 215 2.78 2.78 -6.68
CA ILE A 215 4.09 2.94 -7.28
C ILE A 215 5.11 3.37 -6.24
N LEU A 216 6.37 2.95 -6.41
CA LEU A 216 7.50 3.40 -5.60
C LEU A 216 8.41 4.26 -6.48
N ILE A 217 8.52 5.56 -6.14
CA ILE A 217 9.28 6.53 -6.92
C ILE A 217 10.66 6.79 -6.31
N GLY A 218 11.65 7.04 -7.17
CA GLY A 218 13.03 7.32 -6.77
C GLY A 218 13.95 6.09 -6.70
N ILE A 219 13.50 4.93 -7.19
CA ILE A 219 14.29 3.68 -7.20
C ILE A 219 15.08 3.47 -8.50
N GLY A 220 15.10 4.48 -9.39
CA GLY A 220 15.79 4.45 -10.67
C GLY A 220 14.88 4.38 -11.90
N GLU A 221 13.58 4.43 -11.70
CA GLU A 221 12.58 4.55 -12.77
C GLU A 221 12.64 5.92 -13.45
N THR A 222 12.21 6.00 -14.71
CA THR A 222 12.02 7.27 -15.41
C THR A 222 10.64 7.86 -15.11
N LEU A 223 10.43 9.13 -15.42
CA LEU A 223 9.13 9.78 -15.26
C LEU A 223 8.05 9.14 -16.14
N GLU A 224 8.42 8.68 -17.33
CA GLU A 224 7.53 7.92 -18.22
C GLU A 224 7.13 6.59 -17.61
N GLU A 225 8.08 5.86 -17.02
CA GLU A 225 7.81 4.59 -16.36
C GLU A 225 6.84 4.73 -15.18
N ARG A 226 6.84 5.90 -14.47
CA ARG A 226 5.81 6.23 -13.47
C ARG A 226 4.42 6.36 -14.09
N VAL A 227 4.35 7.11 -15.20
CA VAL A 227 3.10 7.30 -15.96
C VAL A 227 2.58 5.96 -16.45
N ASP A 228 3.45 5.12 -17.04
CA ASP A 228 3.08 3.80 -17.53
C ASP A 228 2.55 2.88 -16.44
N ALA A 229 3.15 2.90 -15.23
CA ALA A 229 2.68 2.14 -14.09
C ALA A 229 1.29 2.61 -13.62
N LEU A 230 1.05 3.91 -13.57
CA LEU A 230 -0.25 4.47 -13.20
C LEU A 230 -1.34 4.15 -14.22
N PHE A 231 -1.02 4.16 -15.52
CA PHE A 231 -1.95 3.73 -16.56
C PHE A 231 -2.27 2.26 -16.48
N ALA A 232 -1.29 1.39 -16.21
CA ALA A 232 -1.53 -0.03 -15.99
C ALA A 232 -2.47 -0.29 -14.81
N ILE A 233 -2.31 0.44 -13.70
CA ILE A 233 -3.22 0.39 -12.55
C ILE A 233 -4.63 0.86 -12.95
N ARG A 234 -4.74 1.97 -13.70
CA ARG A 234 -6.03 2.48 -14.17
C ARG A 234 -6.76 1.45 -15.03
N GLU A 235 -6.08 0.88 -16.01
CA GLU A 235 -6.64 -0.10 -16.95
C GLU A 235 -7.20 -1.34 -16.22
N LEU A 236 -6.47 -1.84 -15.20
CA LEU A 236 -6.94 -2.94 -14.34
C LEU A 236 -8.17 -2.53 -13.52
N ASN A 237 -8.19 -1.31 -12.99
CA ASN A 237 -9.34 -0.84 -12.21
C ASN A 237 -10.56 -0.56 -13.08
N GLU A 238 -10.40 -0.02 -14.28
CA GLU A 238 -11.48 0.17 -15.25
C GLU A 238 -12.13 -1.17 -15.63
N LYS A 239 -11.33 -2.24 -15.70
CA LYS A 239 -11.81 -3.58 -16.03
C LYS A 239 -12.56 -4.28 -14.88
N HIS A 240 -12.06 -4.16 -13.65
CA HIS A 240 -12.52 -4.98 -12.53
C HIS A 240 -13.13 -4.19 -11.36
N GLY A 241 -12.81 -2.91 -11.20
CA GLY A 241 -13.29 -2.06 -10.11
C GLY A 241 -12.80 -2.46 -8.73
N HIS A 242 -11.69 -3.18 -8.62
CA HIS A 242 -11.20 -3.79 -7.37
C HIS A 242 -10.13 -2.97 -6.64
N ILE A 243 -9.51 -2.00 -7.31
CA ILE A 243 -8.44 -1.20 -6.72
C ILE A 243 -9.06 -0.10 -5.87
N GLN A 244 -9.10 -0.34 -4.57
CA GLN A 244 -9.67 0.59 -3.60
C GLN A 244 -8.76 1.78 -3.29
N GLU A 245 -7.43 1.61 -3.40
CA GLU A 245 -6.44 2.59 -3.00
C GLU A 245 -5.16 2.46 -3.82
N VAL A 246 -4.62 3.60 -4.24
CA VAL A 246 -3.31 3.69 -4.91
C VAL A 246 -2.37 4.55 -4.08
N ILE A 247 -1.18 4.02 -3.81
CA ILE A 247 -0.14 4.66 -3.01
C ILE A 247 0.94 5.23 -3.95
N VAL A 248 1.23 6.51 -3.83
CA VAL A 248 2.46 7.09 -4.36
C VAL A 248 3.47 7.14 -3.21
N GLN A 249 4.37 6.16 -3.17
CA GLN A 249 5.37 6.03 -2.12
C GLN A 249 6.71 6.55 -2.62
N ASN A 250 7.38 7.39 -1.83
CA ASN A 250 8.73 7.85 -2.13
C ASN A 250 9.79 6.96 -1.50
N PHE A 251 10.85 6.70 -2.27
CA PHE A 251 12.05 6.04 -1.78
C PHE A 251 12.73 6.87 -0.67
N ARG A 252 13.27 6.15 0.33
CA ARG A 252 14.14 6.69 1.37
C ARG A 252 15.44 5.91 1.35
N ALA A 253 16.56 6.63 1.25
CA ALA A 253 17.89 6.03 1.26
C ALA A 253 18.23 5.53 2.68
N LYS A 254 18.74 4.31 2.78
CA LYS A 254 19.07 3.67 4.06
C LYS A 254 20.51 3.19 4.03
N SER A 255 21.25 3.46 5.09
CA SER A 255 22.71 3.23 5.18
C SER A 255 23.13 1.77 5.05
N ASP A 256 22.24 0.83 5.38
CA ASP A 256 22.46 -0.62 5.36
C ASP A 256 21.94 -1.32 4.08
N THR A 257 21.67 -0.55 3.01
CA THR A 257 21.19 -1.07 1.72
C THR A 257 22.13 -0.78 0.57
N LEU A 258 21.94 -1.47 -0.56
CA LEU A 258 22.68 -1.20 -1.79
C LEU A 258 22.40 0.21 -2.35
N PHE A 259 21.27 0.81 -1.95
CA PHE A 259 20.86 2.15 -2.37
C PHE A 259 21.23 3.24 -1.37
N ALA A 260 22.13 2.95 -0.42
CA ALA A 260 22.68 3.95 0.47
C ALA A 260 23.23 5.15 -0.31
N GLY A 261 22.85 6.37 0.10
CA GLY A 261 23.33 7.62 -0.50
C GLY A 261 22.75 7.93 -1.90
N ARG A 262 21.85 7.15 -2.45
CA ARG A 262 21.13 7.54 -3.67
C ARG A 262 20.21 8.73 -3.41
N PRO A 263 20.03 9.64 -4.39
CA PRO A 263 19.12 10.77 -4.26
C PRO A 263 17.69 10.34 -3.96
N GLU A 264 17.04 11.02 -3.03
CA GLU A 264 15.63 10.80 -2.69
C GLU A 264 14.73 11.74 -3.49
N PRO A 265 13.48 11.35 -3.81
CA PRO A 265 12.50 12.26 -4.38
C PRO A 265 12.26 13.47 -3.48
N THR A 266 12.24 14.66 -4.06
CA THR A 266 11.88 15.87 -3.33
C THR A 266 10.38 15.91 -3.05
N ALA A 267 9.95 16.74 -2.08
CA ALA A 267 8.53 16.96 -1.81
C ALA A 267 7.76 17.43 -3.07
N LEU A 268 8.39 18.27 -3.90
CA LEU A 268 7.80 18.70 -5.18
C LEU A 268 7.66 17.55 -6.19
N ASP A 269 8.63 16.64 -6.24
CA ASP A 269 8.56 15.46 -7.12
C ASP A 269 7.44 14.52 -6.70
N VAL A 270 7.30 14.27 -5.39
CA VAL A 270 6.18 13.50 -4.83
C VAL A 270 4.84 14.15 -5.14
N ALA A 271 4.69 15.45 -4.86
CA ALA A 271 3.45 16.18 -5.11
C ALA A 271 3.06 16.20 -6.58
N ARG A 272 4.03 16.43 -7.48
CA ARG A 272 3.81 16.39 -8.92
C ARG A 272 3.35 14.99 -9.38
N THR A 273 4.00 13.94 -8.88
CA THR A 273 3.62 12.55 -9.21
C THR A 273 2.23 12.22 -8.68
N ALA A 274 1.90 12.64 -7.46
CA ALA A 274 0.57 12.45 -6.88
C ALA A 274 -0.52 13.20 -7.67
N ALA A 275 -0.25 14.45 -8.08
CA ALA A 275 -1.19 15.21 -8.89
C ALA A 275 -1.44 14.55 -10.27
N VAL A 276 -0.37 14.10 -10.95
CA VAL A 276 -0.52 13.35 -12.21
C VAL A 276 -1.26 12.04 -11.98
N ALA A 277 -0.98 11.32 -10.87
CA ALA A 277 -1.71 10.11 -10.51
C ALA A 277 -3.21 10.40 -10.33
N ARG A 278 -3.57 11.50 -9.67
CA ARG A 278 -4.97 11.93 -9.53
C ARG A 278 -5.64 12.18 -10.88
N LEU A 279 -4.96 12.84 -11.81
CA LEU A 279 -5.49 13.08 -13.14
C LEU A 279 -5.66 11.79 -13.96
N ILE A 280 -4.71 10.86 -13.84
CA ILE A 280 -4.80 9.56 -14.53
C ILE A 280 -5.91 8.70 -13.94
N LEU A 281 -5.98 8.55 -12.62
CA LEU A 281 -6.92 7.68 -11.92
C LEU A 281 -8.32 8.31 -11.79
N GLY A 282 -8.43 9.61 -12.03
CA GLY A 282 -9.69 10.34 -11.85
C GLY A 282 -10.16 10.37 -10.39
N GLY A 283 -11.47 10.51 -10.21
CA GLY A 283 -12.12 10.50 -8.88
C GLY A 283 -12.45 9.10 -8.35
N THR A 284 -12.23 8.01 -9.11
CA THR A 284 -12.77 6.68 -8.78
C THR A 284 -11.93 5.88 -7.79
N VAL A 285 -10.67 6.25 -7.60
CA VAL A 285 -9.71 5.55 -6.72
C VAL A 285 -9.24 6.46 -5.60
N ASN A 286 -9.06 5.92 -4.40
CA ASN A 286 -8.46 6.68 -3.31
C ASN A 286 -6.94 6.76 -3.52
N LEU A 287 -6.40 7.96 -3.38
CA LEU A 287 -5.00 8.24 -3.62
C LEU A 287 -4.30 8.61 -2.31
N GLN A 288 -3.26 7.85 -1.97
CA GLN A 288 -2.49 7.98 -0.75
C GLN A 288 -1.06 8.44 -1.04
N VAL A 289 -0.53 9.28 -0.15
CA VAL A 289 0.91 9.49 0.04
C VAL A 289 1.23 9.28 1.51
N PRO A 290 2.17 8.38 1.89
CA PRO A 290 2.49 8.09 3.28
C PRO A 290 3.09 9.31 4.00
N PRO A 291 2.49 9.79 5.11
CA PRO A 291 2.92 11.04 5.76
C PRO A 291 4.25 10.89 6.51
N ASN A 292 4.58 9.69 6.99
CA ASN A 292 5.84 9.45 7.71
C ASN A 292 7.08 9.59 6.82
N LEU A 293 6.99 9.31 5.53
CA LEU A 293 8.13 9.36 4.61
C LEU A 293 8.55 10.79 4.21
N SER A 294 7.78 11.79 4.59
CA SER A 294 8.04 13.21 4.29
C SER A 294 7.57 14.10 5.43
N GLN A 295 8.06 13.83 6.65
CA GLN A 295 7.58 14.38 7.92
C GLN A 295 7.39 15.92 7.95
N ASP A 296 8.26 16.67 7.27
CA ASP A 296 8.20 18.13 7.25
C ASP A 296 7.34 18.69 6.11
N ALA A 297 6.91 17.84 5.17
CA ALA A 297 6.26 18.29 3.93
C ALA A 297 4.91 17.60 3.65
N TYR A 298 4.49 16.61 4.46
CA TYR A 298 3.32 15.80 4.10
C TYR A 298 2.04 16.65 3.94
N GLY A 299 1.83 17.70 4.73
CA GLY A 299 0.69 18.61 4.58
C GLY A 299 0.58 19.24 3.18
N PHE A 300 1.72 19.42 2.48
CA PHE A 300 1.74 19.91 1.11
C PHE A 300 1.07 18.97 0.12
N TYR A 301 1.04 17.64 0.40
CA TYR A 301 0.44 16.66 -0.50
C TYR A 301 -1.09 16.75 -0.57
N LEU A 302 -1.73 17.39 0.41
CA LEU A 302 -3.15 17.73 0.33
C LEU A 302 -3.45 18.61 -0.88
N LEU A 303 -2.50 19.46 -1.28
CA LEU A 303 -2.59 20.29 -2.47
C LEU A 303 -2.33 19.53 -3.78
N ALA A 304 -1.89 18.27 -3.69
CA ALA A 304 -1.66 17.40 -4.83
C ALA A 304 -2.82 16.44 -5.15
N GLY A 305 -3.98 16.67 -4.52
CA GLY A 305 -5.20 15.91 -4.81
C GLY A 305 -5.28 14.54 -4.14
N ILE A 306 -4.47 14.26 -3.10
CA ILE A 306 -4.65 13.06 -2.27
C ILE A 306 -5.93 13.18 -1.44
N ASN A 307 -6.53 12.06 -1.09
CA ASN A 307 -7.69 11.98 -0.21
C ASN A 307 -7.52 10.95 0.91
N ASP A 308 -6.33 10.37 1.04
CA ASP A 308 -6.03 9.39 2.09
C ASP A 308 -4.59 9.53 2.59
N TRP A 309 -4.39 9.37 3.88
CA TRP A 309 -3.08 9.31 4.52
C TRP A 309 -2.56 7.88 4.70
N GLY A 310 -3.41 6.89 4.42
CA GLY A 310 -3.10 5.48 4.63
C GLY A 310 -3.11 5.06 6.07
N GLY A 311 -2.28 4.08 6.39
CA GLY A 311 -2.22 3.49 7.70
C GLY A 311 -1.34 4.25 8.68
N ILE A 312 -1.90 4.56 9.84
CA ILE A 312 -1.18 5.18 10.97
C ILE A 312 -1.26 4.22 12.16
N SER A 313 -0.12 3.89 12.75
CA SER A 313 -0.09 3.05 13.94
C SER A 313 0.24 3.84 15.21
N PRO A 314 -0.61 3.76 16.23
CA PRO A 314 -0.29 4.30 17.55
C PRO A 314 0.61 3.36 18.38
N VAL A 315 0.85 2.12 17.93
CA VAL A 315 1.51 1.06 18.71
C VAL A 315 2.81 0.59 18.08
N THR A 316 2.79 0.35 16.77
CA THR A 316 3.93 -0.24 16.04
C THR A 316 4.59 0.78 15.14
N ARG A 317 5.91 0.65 14.97
CA ARG A 317 6.66 1.45 13.98
C ARG A 317 6.37 0.98 12.55
N ASP A 318 6.80 1.76 11.57
CA ASP A 318 6.96 1.30 10.21
C ASP A 318 8.16 0.32 10.16
N PHE A 319 7.92 -0.94 9.83
CA PHE A 319 8.98 -1.95 9.78
C PHE A 319 9.79 -1.92 8.48
N ILE A 320 9.24 -1.27 7.44
CA ILE A 320 9.93 -1.06 6.16
C ILE A 320 10.82 0.18 6.20
N ASN A 321 10.37 1.22 6.91
CA ASN A 321 11.10 2.48 7.11
C ASN A 321 11.18 2.79 8.61
N PRO A 322 11.92 1.99 9.39
CA PRO A 322 11.90 2.06 10.86
C PRO A 322 12.46 3.36 11.44
N GLU A 323 13.19 4.12 10.65
CA GLU A 323 13.70 5.45 10.97
C GLU A 323 12.66 6.57 10.82
N MET A 324 11.54 6.27 10.14
CA MET A 324 10.48 7.23 9.82
C MET A 324 9.25 6.98 10.71
N ALA A 325 9.21 7.70 11.84
CA ALA A 325 8.09 7.57 12.79
C ALA A 325 6.76 8.03 12.19
N TRP A 326 5.68 7.35 12.56
CA TRP A 326 4.32 7.80 12.24
C TRP A 326 4.03 9.13 12.91
N PRO A 327 3.34 10.06 12.24
CA PRO A 327 2.81 11.24 12.91
C PRO A 327 1.78 10.81 13.98
N GLN A 328 1.72 11.53 15.07
CA GLN A 328 0.60 11.37 15.99
C GLN A 328 -0.72 11.74 15.29
N ILE A 329 -1.78 10.99 15.53
CA ILE A 329 -3.09 11.24 14.89
C ILE A 329 -3.59 12.66 15.15
N ALA A 330 -3.39 13.19 16.37
CA ALA A 330 -3.74 14.57 16.69
C ALA A 330 -2.95 15.61 15.84
N LYS A 331 -1.66 15.34 15.55
CA LYS A 331 -0.87 16.20 14.67
C LYS A 331 -1.34 16.08 13.21
N LEU A 332 -1.66 14.87 12.76
CA LEU A 332 -2.20 14.64 11.43
C LEU A 332 -3.54 15.38 11.24
N GLN A 333 -4.40 15.33 12.27
CA GLN A 333 -5.66 16.07 12.31
C GLN A 333 -5.43 17.57 12.20
N SER A 334 -4.56 18.15 13.04
CA SER A 334 -4.24 19.59 13.02
C SER A 334 -3.76 20.04 11.64
N VAL A 335 -2.85 19.31 10.99
CA VAL A 335 -2.33 19.66 9.65
C VAL A 335 -3.42 19.54 8.58
N THR A 336 -4.29 18.54 8.69
CA THR A 336 -5.39 18.34 7.75
C THR A 336 -6.43 19.46 7.87
N GLU A 337 -6.78 19.83 9.10
CA GLU A 337 -7.73 20.92 9.39
C GLU A 337 -7.17 22.31 9.00
N GLU A 338 -5.88 22.56 9.24
CA GLU A 338 -5.19 23.80 8.83
C GLU A 338 -5.24 23.96 7.29
N ALA A 339 -5.15 22.86 6.55
CA ALA A 339 -5.32 22.87 5.09
C ALA A 339 -6.78 23.02 4.65
N GLY A 340 -7.74 23.10 5.59
CA GLY A 340 -9.16 23.28 5.36
C GLY A 340 -9.91 22.01 5.02
N PHE A 341 -9.41 20.84 5.47
CA PHE A 341 -10.07 19.53 5.29
C PHE A 341 -10.50 18.95 6.64
N GLU A 342 -11.43 18.01 6.60
CA GLU A 342 -11.83 17.16 7.73
C GLU A 342 -11.03 15.87 7.69
N LEU A 343 -10.41 15.47 8.81
CA LEU A 343 -9.79 14.15 8.94
C LEU A 343 -10.81 13.15 9.44
N ARG A 344 -10.96 12.02 8.74
CA ARG A 344 -11.88 10.95 9.12
C ARG A 344 -11.17 9.59 9.15
N GLU A 345 -11.46 8.81 10.20
CA GLU A 345 -10.99 7.43 10.26
C GLU A 345 -11.76 6.55 9.26
N ARG A 346 -11.07 5.60 8.62
CA ARG A 346 -11.67 4.57 7.76
C ARG A 346 -11.22 3.17 8.15
N LEU A 347 -11.90 2.18 7.62
CA LEU A 347 -11.55 0.77 7.81
C LEU A 347 -10.50 0.28 6.79
N ALA A 348 -10.06 -0.98 6.95
CA ALA A 348 -9.21 -1.71 5.99
C ALA A 348 -9.82 -1.87 4.60
N VAL A 349 -11.12 -1.67 4.49
CA VAL A 349 -11.91 -1.75 3.27
C VAL A 349 -12.80 -0.52 3.18
N TYR A 350 -12.93 0.04 1.98
CA TYR A 350 -13.74 1.22 1.76
C TYR A 350 -15.23 0.89 1.67
N PRO A 351 -16.13 1.84 2.02
CA PRO A 351 -17.58 1.60 2.13
C PRO A 351 -18.24 1.05 0.87
N GLU A 352 -17.75 1.43 -0.31
CA GLU A 352 -18.27 0.97 -1.60
C GLU A 352 -18.23 -0.55 -1.76
N TYR A 353 -17.27 -1.23 -1.13
CA TYR A 353 -17.13 -2.68 -1.18
C TYR A 353 -17.98 -3.41 -0.13
N LEU A 354 -18.50 -2.70 0.88
CA LEU A 354 -19.36 -3.28 1.92
C LEU A 354 -20.79 -3.50 1.45
N SER A 355 -21.23 -2.77 0.42
CA SER A 355 -22.60 -2.83 -0.10
C SER A 355 -22.92 -4.13 -0.85
N ASP A 356 -21.89 -4.87 -1.32
CA ASP A 356 -22.03 -6.10 -2.10
C ASP A 356 -21.22 -7.24 -1.47
N SER A 357 -21.92 -8.28 -0.99
CA SER A 357 -21.32 -9.44 -0.32
C SER A 357 -20.36 -10.26 -1.20
N ARG A 358 -20.32 -9.99 -2.50
CA ARG A 358 -19.38 -10.64 -3.42
C ARG A 358 -17.93 -10.17 -3.23
N TRP A 359 -17.71 -9.02 -2.59
CA TRP A 359 -16.37 -8.47 -2.35
C TRP A 359 -15.73 -9.01 -1.08
N ILE A 360 -16.49 -9.16 -0.02
CA ILE A 360 -15.96 -9.53 1.31
C ILE A 360 -16.77 -10.68 1.86
N ALA A 361 -16.07 -11.68 2.39
CA ALA A 361 -16.70 -12.84 3.01
C ALA A 361 -17.31 -12.49 4.38
N GLU A 362 -18.41 -13.15 4.72
CA GLU A 362 -18.92 -13.18 6.08
C GLU A 362 -18.00 -14.09 6.95
N PRO A 363 -17.70 -13.80 8.24
CA PRO A 363 -18.27 -12.70 9.05
C PRO A 363 -17.48 -11.36 8.98
N LEU A 364 -16.42 -11.25 8.17
CA LEU A 364 -15.61 -10.02 8.05
C LEU A 364 -16.46 -8.84 7.61
N ARG A 365 -17.37 -9.07 6.66
CA ARG A 365 -18.27 -8.03 6.15
C ARG A 365 -19.18 -7.49 7.26
N GLN A 366 -19.79 -8.37 8.07
CA GLN A 366 -20.64 -7.95 9.19
C GLN A 366 -19.82 -7.13 10.21
N ARG A 367 -18.62 -7.61 10.56
CA ARG A 367 -17.74 -6.88 11.47
C ARG A 367 -17.36 -5.50 10.93
N ALA A 368 -17.08 -5.39 9.62
CA ALA A 368 -16.77 -4.11 9.00
C ALA A 368 -17.99 -3.15 9.02
N LEU A 369 -19.19 -3.65 8.80
CA LEU A 369 -20.42 -2.86 8.94
C LEU A 369 -20.60 -2.36 10.37
N ASP A 370 -20.42 -3.21 11.37
CA ASP A 370 -20.53 -2.81 12.79
C ASP A 370 -19.51 -1.71 13.12
N LEU A 371 -18.26 -1.87 12.71
CA LEU A 371 -17.19 -0.89 12.93
C LEU A 371 -17.39 0.43 12.13
N SER A 372 -18.09 0.39 11.00
CA SER A 372 -18.34 1.60 10.19
C SER A 372 -19.22 2.63 10.87
N HIS A 373 -20.02 2.21 11.85
CA HIS A 373 -20.82 3.09 12.71
C HIS A 373 -19.98 3.80 13.79
N GLU A 374 -18.73 3.39 13.98
CA GLU A 374 -17.78 3.94 14.95
C GLU A 374 -16.71 4.87 14.32
N CYS A 375 -16.73 5.05 12.97
CA CYS A 375 -15.76 5.85 12.21
C CYS A 375 -16.23 7.27 11.91
#